data_6726d4fc919733b80329aac2db5ff9d9
#
_entry.id   6726d4fc919733b80329aac2db5ff9d9
#
_cell.length_a   1.000
_cell.length_b   1.000
_cell.length_c   1.000
_cell.angle_alpha   90.00
_cell.angle_beta   90.00
_cell.angle_gamma   90.00
#
_symmetry.space_group_name_H-M   'P 1'
#
loop_
_entity.id
_entity.type
_entity.pdbx_description
1 polymer ?
#
loop_
_entity_poly.entity_id
_entity_poly.type
_entity_poly.pdbx_seq_one_letter_code
_entity_poly.pdbx_strand_id
1 'polypeptide(L)'
;MDLFNITVIIKRLYYSLYLFMHIDVLIAFVVSSLALTLSPGPDILYVISQSFIRGKKAAIITSIGLTTGLLFHTFFVVVGLTLLVKENENIFLVMKIVGAVYFIYLAIMVFLKRNNKKIFKSNQNENIDFFKKGLLMNLLNPKVSLFFIALFPGFIFHDNLDPEIQFLILGLIFWLQANMIFIGVSIFSNKINNMISDDNFLIRVSYVIEICVYIFIAIWILK
;
A
#
# COMPACT_ATOMS: atom_id res chain seq x y z
N MET A 1 8.30 -48.56 -14.25
CA MET A 1 8.21 -47.25 -13.60
C MET A 1 7.01 -47.36 -12.67
N ASP A 2 7.26 -47.49 -11.34
CA ASP A 2 6.25 -47.93 -10.38
C ASP A 2 5.20 -46.87 -10.17
N LEU A 3 3.93 -47.31 -10.05
CA LEU A 3 2.77 -46.46 -9.76
C LEU A 3 3.03 -45.51 -8.55
N PHE A 4 3.85 -45.95 -7.61
CA PHE A 4 4.28 -45.15 -6.46
C PHE A 4 5.09 -43.91 -6.88
N ASN A 5 6.06 -44.08 -7.81
CA ASN A 5 6.87 -42.97 -8.32
C ASN A 5 6.04 -41.96 -9.11
N ILE A 6 5.04 -42.44 -9.87
CA ILE A 6 4.13 -41.57 -10.62
C ILE A 6 3.26 -40.74 -9.65
N THR A 7 2.76 -41.35 -8.58
CA THR A 7 1.96 -40.65 -7.57
C THR A 7 2.77 -39.59 -6.81
N VAL A 8 4.04 -39.87 -6.51
CA VAL A 8 4.95 -38.91 -5.88
C VAL A 8 5.27 -37.74 -6.81
N ILE A 9 5.50 -38.01 -8.11
CA ILE A 9 5.77 -36.97 -9.12
C ILE A 9 4.52 -36.11 -9.31
N ILE A 10 3.33 -36.71 -9.40
CA ILE A 10 2.06 -35.97 -9.56
C ILE A 10 1.80 -35.12 -8.33
N LYS A 11 2.00 -35.64 -7.10
CA LYS A 11 1.89 -34.83 -5.87
C LYS A 11 2.90 -33.67 -5.87
N ARG A 12 4.14 -33.91 -6.25
CA ARG A 12 5.17 -32.85 -6.32
C ARG A 12 4.86 -31.77 -7.36
N LEU A 13 4.36 -32.18 -8.53
CA LEU A 13 3.85 -31.25 -9.56
C LEU A 13 2.60 -30.50 -9.08
N TYR A 14 1.66 -31.19 -8.42
CA TYR A 14 0.47 -30.55 -7.84
C TYR A 14 0.86 -29.53 -6.79
N TYR A 15 1.72 -29.88 -5.83
CA TYR A 15 2.23 -28.92 -4.84
C TYR A 15 3.02 -27.77 -5.46
N SER A 16 3.81 -28.03 -6.50
CA SER A 16 4.55 -26.99 -7.23
C SER A 16 3.61 -26.04 -8.00
N LEU A 17 2.61 -26.59 -8.70
CA LEU A 17 1.59 -25.80 -9.41
C LEU A 17 0.71 -25.01 -8.43
N TYR A 18 0.35 -25.64 -7.30
CA TYR A 18 -0.44 -24.97 -6.25
C TYR A 18 0.34 -23.85 -5.56
N LEU A 19 1.63 -24.06 -5.28
CA LEU A 19 2.51 -23.01 -4.76
C LEU A 19 2.70 -21.88 -5.78
N PHE A 20 2.70 -22.20 -7.09
CA PHE A 20 2.84 -21.23 -8.17
C PHE A 20 1.57 -20.40 -8.35
N MET A 21 0.39 -20.97 -8.15
CA MET A 21 -0.89 -20.24 -8.20
C MET A 21 -1.00 -19.19 -7.09
N HIS A 22 -0.35 -19.39 -5.95
CA HIS A 22 -0.40 -18.45 -4.83
C HIS A 22 0.69 -17.36 -4.89
N ILE A 23 1.77 -17.58 -5.61
CA ILE A 23 2.82 -16.58 -5.83
C ILE A 23 2.30 -15.40 -6.66
N ASP A 24 1.41 -15.62 -7.62
CA ASP A 24 0.84 -14.55 -8.43
C ASP A 24 0.00 -13.58 -7.57
N VAL A 25 -0.74 -14.10 -6.58
CA VAL A 25 -1.48 -13.28 -5.61
C VAL A 25 -0.54 -12.43 -4.76
N LEU A 26 0.55 -13.03 -4.26
CA LEU A 26 1.58 -12.30 -3.50
C LEU A 26 2.26 -11.22 -4.35
N ILE A 27 2.61 -11.54 -5.60
CA ILE A 27 3.18 -10.55 -6.53
C ILE A 27 2.20 -9.42 -6.78
N ALA A 28 0.92 -9.73 -7.03
CA ALA A 28 -0.11 -8.72 -7.22
C ALA A 28 -0.28 -7.83 -5.98
N PHE A 29 -0.21 -8.41 -4.76
CA PHE A 29 -0.21 -7.64 -3.52
C PHE A 29 1.00 -6.70 -3.42
N VAL A 30 2.21 -7.23 -3.64
CA VAL A 30 3.45 -6.44 -3.61
C VAL A 30 3.39 -5.30 -4.62
N VAL A 31 2.97 -5.57 -5.86
CA VAL A 31 2.83 -4.53 -6.89
C VAL A 31 1.80 -3.48 -6.49
N SER A 32 0.64 -3.90 -5.97
CA SER A 32 -0.44 -2.99 -5.55
C SER A 32 -0.01 -2.10 -4.39
N SER A 33 0.64 -2.67 -3.39
CA SER A 33 1.11 -1.93 -2.21
C SER A 33 2.32 -1.02 -2.51
N LEU A 34 3.23 -1.44 -3.40
CA LEU A 34 4.30 -0.58 -3.96
C LEU A 34 3.70 0.63 -4.69
N ALA A 35 2.77 0.35 -5.58
CA ALA A 35 2.10 1.36 -6.37
C ALA A 35 1.33 2.36 -5.49
N LEU A 36 0.64 1.87 -4.46
CA LEU A 36 -0.03 2.70 -3.46
C LEU A 36 0.95 3.61 -2.71
N THR A 37 2.10 3.07 -2.28
CA THR A 37 3.11 3.79 -1.51
C THR A 37 3.82 4.86 -2.36
N LEU A 38 4.15 4.53 -3.61
CA LEU A 38 4.81 5.43 -4.55
C LEU A 38 3.86 6.48 -5.14
N SER A 39 2.56 6.23 -5.08
CA SER A 39 1.54 7.16 -5.56
C SER A 39 1.64 8.50 -4.81
N PRO A 40 1.80 9.64 -5.53
CA PRO A 40 2.03 10.95 -4.93
C PRO A 40 0.84 11.41 -4.11
N GLY A 41 0.80 10.97 -2.86
CA GLY A 41 -0.20 11.33 -1.87
C GLY A 41 0.36 12.26 -0.79
N PRO A 42 -0.47 12.64 0.22
CA PRO A 42 -0.05 13.51 1.30
C PRO A 42 1.17 12.96 2.06
N ASP A 43 1.29 11.65 2.19
CA ASP A 43 2.35 10.99 2.97
C ASP A 43 3.72 11.21 2.33
N ILE A 44 3.87 10.85 1.05
CA ILE A 44 5.17 10.97 0.34
C ILE A 44 5.56 12.43 0.14
N LEU A 45 4.59 13.31 -0.18
CA LEU A 45 4.82 14.74 -0.33
C LEU A 45 5.23 15.39 0.98
N TYR A 46 4.66 14.94 2.11
CA TYR A 46 5.04 15.43 3.42
C TYR A 46 6.46 15.00 3.81
N VAL A 47 6.84 13.75 3.55
CA VAL A 47 8.21 13.25 3.78
C VAL A 47 9.22 14.05 2.96
N ILE A 48 8.95 14.26 1.68
CA ILE A 48 9.80 15.09 0.80
C ILE A 48 9.92 16.51 1.39
N SER A 49 8.80 17.15 1.72
CA SER A 49 8.77 18.48 2.31
C SER A 49 9.57 18.57 3.61
N GLN A 50 9.42 17.59 4.53
CA GLN A 50 10.17 17.56 5.79
C GLN A 50 11.67 17.40 5.54
N SER A 51 12.08 16.60 4.55
CA SER A 51 13.49 16.44 4.21
C SER A 51 14.12 17.76 3.74
N PHE A 52 13.35 18.59 3.00
CA PHE A 52 13.82 19.91 2.54
C PHE A 52 13.88 20.94 3.65
N ILE A 53 12.79 21.04 4.42
CA ILE A 53 12.61 22.15 5.37
C ILE A 53 13.40 21.90 6.65
N ARG A 54 13.44 20.64 7.09
CA ARG A 54 13.97 20.24 8.41
C ARG A 54 15.10 19.21 8.34
N GLY A 55 15.45 18.79 7.12
CA GLY A 55 16.53 17.86 6.84
C GLY A 55 16.15 16.39 6.94
N LYS A 56 17.06 15.53 6.48
CA LYS A 56 16.87 14.08 6.34
C LYS A 56 16.42 13.39 7.63
N LYS A 57 16.97 13.81 8.79
CA LYS A 57 16.64 13.18 10.08
C LYS A 57 15.17 13.34 10.42
N ALA A 58 14.62 14.54 10.24
CA ALA A 58 13.19 14.80 10.46
C ALA A 58 12.31 13.96 9.53
N ALA A 59 12.68 13.87 8.25
CA ALA A 59 11.97 13.06 7.26
C ALA A 59 12.01 11.56 7.60
N ILE A 60 13.16 11.02 8.04
CA ILE A 60 13.28 9.61 8.45
C ILE A 60 12.40 9.33 9.67
N ILE A 61 12.41 10.20 10.69
CA ILE A 61 11.56 10.03 11.88
C ILE A 61 10.07 10.08 11.49
N THR A 62 9.69 10.99 10.58
CA THR A 62 8.33 11.03 10.02
C THR A 62 7.98 9.74 9.29
N SER A 63 8.91 9.22 8.47
CA SER A 63 8.73 7.96 7.74
C SER A 63 8.51 6.78 8.66
N ILE A 64 9.27 6.68 9.74
CA ILE A 64 9.08 5.65 10.76
C ILE A 64 7.70 5.79 11.42
N GLY A 65 7.25 7.01 11.70
CA GLY A 65 5.89 7.25 12.20
C GLY A 65 4.82 6.78 11.23
N LEU A 66 4.93 7.15 9.94
CA LEU A 66 4.02 6.71 8.88
C LEU A 66 3.95 5.18 8.78
N THR A 67 5.09 4.52 8.75
CA THR A 67 5.13 3.05 8.60
C THR A 67 4.69 2.32 9.86
N THR A 68 4.87 2.92 11.04
CA THR A 68 4.29 2.39 12.29
C THR A 68 2.76 2.37 12.20
N GLY A 69 2.12 3.35 11.53
CA GLY A 69 0.68 3.35 11.27
C GLY A 69 0.21 2.12 10.48
N LEU A 70 1.03 1.59 9.56
CA LEU A 70 0.71 0.36 8.81
C LEU A 70 0.61 -0.86 9.75
N LEU A 71 1.42 -0.92 10.81
CA LEU A 71 1.33 -2.00 11.79
C LEU A 71 0.01 -1.93 12.57
N PHE A 72 -0.48 -0.73 12.88
CA PHE A 72 -1.80 -0.57 13.48
C PHE A 72 -2.91 -1.00 12.53
N HIS A 73 -2.85 -0.61 11.25
CA HIS A 73 -3.81 -1.09 10.26
C HIS A 73 -3.77 -2.60 10.11
N THR A 74 -2.57 -3.20 10.08
CA THR A 74 -2.40 -4.66 10.06
C THR A 74 -3.06 -5.31 11.27
N PHE A 75 -2.80 -4.78 12.47
CA PHE A 75 -3.41 -5.28 13.69
C PHE A 75 -4.94 -5.22 13.63
N PHE A 76 -5.53 -4.09 13.22
CA PHE A 76 -6.98 -3.96 13.09
C PHE A 76 -7.58 -4.93 12.06
N VAL A 77 -6.89 -5.20 10.97
CA VAL A 77 -7.33 -6.18 9.97
C VAL A 77 -7.24 -7.60 10.51
N VAL A 78 -6.14 -7.96 11.16
CA VAL A 78 -5.97 -9.29 11.78
C VAL A 78 -7.05 -9.56 12.82
N VAL A 79 -7.36 -8.61 13.70
CA VAL A 79 -8.33 -8.80 14.77
C VAL A 79 -9.78 -8.62 14.27
N GLY A 80 -10.02 -7.57 13.47
CA GLY A 80 -11.38 -7.17 13.10
C GLY A 80 -11.89 -7.84 11.84
N LEU A 81 -11.09 -7.88 10.79
CA LEU A 81 -11.53 -8.38 9.48
C LEU A 81 -11.70 -9.90 9.46
N THR A 82 -10.87 -10.60 10.21
CA THR A 82 -10.98 -12.06 10.32
C THR A 82 -12.34 -12.51 10.88
N LEU A 83 -12.87 -11.80 11.86
CA LEU A 83 -14.19 -12.08 12.41
C LEU A 83 -15.28 -11.87 11.35
N LEU A 84 -15.17 -10.82 10.55
CA LEU A 84 -16.15 -10.50 9.50
C LEU A 84 -16.10 -11.45 8.32
N VAL A 85 -14.91 -11.87 7.90
CA VAL A 85 -14.72 -12.81 6.76
C VAL A 85 -15.24 -14.21 7.10
N LYS A 86 -15.12 -14.64 8.38
CA LYS A 86 -15.60 -15.95 8.82
C LYS A 86 -17.12 -16.03 8.93
N GLU A 87 -17.82 -14.91 9.12
CA GLU A 87 -19.25 -14.93 9.46
C GLU A 87 -20.18 -14.70 8.28
N ASN A 88 -19.77 -13.99 7.22
CA ASN A 88 -20.70 -13.64 6.15
C ASN A 88 -20.06 -13.23 4.83
N GLU A 89 -20.22 -14.06 3.78
CA GLU A 89 -19.73 -13.79 2.42
C GLU A 89 -20.30 -12.49 1.81
N ASN A 90 -21.52 -12.09 2.19
CA ASN A 90 -22.12 -10.85 1.68
C ASN A 90 -21.42 -9.60 2.23
N ILE A 91 -20.94 -9.64 3.48
CA ILE A 91 -20.16 -8.54 4.05
C ILE A 91 -18.87 -8.33 3.25
N PHE A 92 -18.21 -9.44 2.91
CA PHE A 92 -17.00 -9.41 2.09
C PHE A 92 -17.24 -8.79 0.70
N LEU A 93 -18.34 -9.17 0.03
CA LEU A 93 -18.72 -8.60 -1.26
C LEU A 93 -18.98 -7.08 -1.15
N VAL A 94 -19.71 -6.64 -0.13
CA VAL A 94 -19.97 -5.21 0.12
C VAL A 94 -18.66 -4.46 0.33
N MET A 95 -17.72 -5.00 1.10
CA MET A 95 -16.39 -4.39 1.34
C MET A 95 -15.59 -4.25 0.03
N LYS A 96 -15.59 -5.27 -0.83
CA LYS A 96 -14.99 -5.22 -2.16
C LYS A 96 -15.58 -4.10 -3.00
N ILE A 97 -16.90 -4.01 -3.07
CA ILE A 97 -17.60 -2.99 -3.87
C ILE A 97 -17.27 -1.58 -3.35
N VAL A 98 -17.37 -1.34 -2.04
CA VAL A 98 -17.04 -0.06 -1.41
C VAL A 98 -15.60 0.33 -1.68
N GLY A 99 -14.66 -0.61 -1.54
CA GLY A 99 -13.25 -0.39 -1.84
C GLY A 99 -13.00 -0.04 -3.30
N ALA A 100 -13.58 -0.77 -4.24
CA ALA A 100 -13.45 -0.51 -5.67
C ALA A 100 -14.01 0.87 -6.05
N VAL A 101 -15.20 1.22 -5.57
CA VAL A 101 -15.82 2.55 -5.77
C VAL A 101 -14.92 3.65 -5.22
N TYR A 102 -14.32 3.44 -4.06
CA TYR A 102 -13.41 4.43 -3.48
C TYR A 102 -12.12 4.61 -4.28
N PHE A 103 -11.51 3.54 -4.79
CA PHE A 103 -10.33 3.67 -5.64
C PHE A 103 -10.65 4.34 -6.98
N ILE A 104 -11.84 4.10 -7.55
CA ILE A 104 -12.33 4.84 -8.72
C ILE A 104 -12.50 6.34 -8.36
N TYR A 105 -13.09 6.64 -7.20
CA TYR A 105 -13.20 8.01 -6.71
C TYR A 105 -11.83 8.69 -6.57
N LEU A 106 -10.82 8.00 -6.01
CA LEU A 106 -9.46 8.52 -5.91
C LEU A 106 -8.86 8.79 -7.30
N ALA A 107 -9.03 7.89 -8.26
CA ALA A 107 -8.57 8.09 -9.64
C ALA A 107 -9.19 9.35 -10.27
N ILE A 108 -10.48 9.55 -10.10
CA ILE A 108 -11.20 10.75 -10.57
C ILE A 108 -10.67 12.01 -9.86
N MET A 109 -10.46 11.97 -8.55
CA MET A 109 -9.95 13.12 -7.78
C MET A 109 -8.54 13.52 -8.22
N VAL A 110 -7.66 12.56 -8.51
CA VAL A 110 -6.32 12.82 -9.06
C VAL A 110 -6.44 13.47 -10.44
N PHE A 111 -7.31 12.94 -11.30
CA PHE A 111 -7.54 13.49 -12.63
C PHE A 111 -8.03 14.94 -12.59
N LEU A 112 -8.96 15.27 -11.70
CA LEU A 112 -9.52 16.62 -11.55
C LEU A 112 -8.51 17.61 -10.94
N LYS A 113 -7.68 17.15 -9.97
CA LYS A 113 -6.73 18.01 -9.24
C LYS A 113 -5.35 18.14 -9.90
N ARG A 114 -5.11 17.47 -11.03
CA ARG A 114 -3.79 17.43 -11.71
C ARG A 114 -3.16 18.80 -12.02
N ASN A 115 -3.97 19.87 -12.07
CA ASN A 115 -3.49 21.23 -12.37
C ASN A 115 -3.22 22.08 -11.12
N ASN A 116 -3.55 21.61 -9.91
CA ASN A 116 -3.39 22.35 -8.67
C ASN A 116 -2.07 21.95 -7.97
N LYS A 117 -1.00 22.69 -8.24
CA LYS A 117 0.28 22.58 -7.52
C LYS A 117 0.12 23.10 -6.09
N LYS A 118 -0.30 22.27 -5.14
CA LYS A 118 -0.18 22.61 -3.71
C LYS A 118 1.11 21.99 -3.16
N ILE A 119 2.18 22.76 -3.15
CA ILE A 119 3.37 22.48 -2.35
C ILE A 119 2.99 22.75 -0.89
N PHE A 120 3.13 21.76 -0.02
CA PHE A 120 2.90 21.94 1.41
C PHE A 120 3.89 22.98 1.95
N LYS A 121 3.37 24.16 2.33
CA LYS A 121 4.13 25.13 3.12
C LYS A 121 4.11 24.67 4.57
N SER A 122 5.23 24.18 5.07
CA SER A 122 5.39 23.90 6.50
C SER A 122 5.99 25.13 7.18
N ASN A 123 5.37 25.58 8.26
CA ASN A 123 5.94 26.64 9.10
C ASN A 123 7.17 26.10 9.83
N GLN A 124 8.31 26.76 9.67
CA GLN A 124 9.59 26.35 10.26
C GLN A 124 9.61 26.42 11.80
N ASN A 125 8.71 27.19 12.41
CA ASN A 125 8.74 27.53 13.84
C ASN A 125 7.89 26.63 14.75
N GLU A 126 7.27 25.56 14.24
CA GLU A 126 6.49 24.66 15.07
C GLU A 126 7.39 23.58 15.72
N ASN A 127 7.23 23.40 17.03
CA ASN A 127 7.80 22.27 17.75
C ASN A 127 7.00 21.01 17.40
N ILE A 128 7.38 20.32 16.32
CA ILE A 128 6.66 19.18 15.76
C ILE A 128 7.31 17.89 16.24
N ASP A 129 6.52 17.02 16.85
CA ASP A 129 6.87 15.61 17.00
C ASP A 129 6.68 14.91 15.65
N PHE A 130 7.78 14.72 14.94
CA PHE A 130 7.80 14.15 13.59
C PHE A 130 7.24 12.72 13.54
N PHE A 131 7.53 11.91 14.54
CA PHE A 131 7.02 10.55 14.64
C PHE A 131 5.49 10.56 14.81
N LYS A 132 5.00 11.30 15.81
CA LYS A 132 3.56 11.41 16.09
C LYS A 132 2.79 11.98 14.89
N LYS A 133 3.36 12.98 14.21
CA LYS A 133 2.75 13.56 13.02
C LYS A 133 2.66 12.53 11.89
N GLY A 134 3.74 11.78 11.62
CA GLY A 134 3.73 10.72 10.63
C GLY A 134 2.73 9.62 10.97
N LEU A 135 2.72 9.15 12.21
CA LEU A 135 1.79 8.14 12.71
C LEU A 135 0.32 8.57 12.50
N LEU A 136 -0.03 9.76 12.97
CA LEU A 136 -1.40 10.28 12.81
C LEU A 136 -1.80 10.48 11.34
N MET A 137 -0.87 10.96 10.51
CA MET A 137 -1.13 11.11 9.08
C MET A 137 -1.46 9.76 8.43
N ASN A 138 -0.75 8.69 8.76
CA ASN A 138 -1.03 7.37 8.21
C ASN A 138 -2.34 6.79 8.76
N LEU A 139 -2.55 6.83 10.08
CA LEU A 139 -3.77 6.31 10.71
C LEU A 139 -5.05 7.01 10.21
N LEU A 140 -4.97 8.30 9.94
CA LEU A 140 -6.08 9.09 9.43
C LEU A 140 -6.14 9.15 7.89
N ASN A 141 -5.23 8.46 7.20
CA ASN A 141 -5.21 8.44 5.75
C ASN A 141 -6.26 7.46 5.21
N PRO A 142 -7.38 7.96 4.64
CA PRO A 142 -8.43 7.08 4.15
C PRO A 142 -7.98 6.17 3.00
N LYS A 143 -6.96 6.61 2.23
CA LYS A 143 -6.35 5.81 1.17
C LYS A 143 -5.74 4.52 1.73
N VAL A 144 -5.01 4.61 2.84
CA VAL A 144 -4.37 3.47 3.51
C VAL A 144 -5.41 2.60 4.20
N SER A 145 -6.32 3.20 4.98
CA SER A 145 -7.35 2.46 5.71
C SER A 145 -8.21 1.61 4.78
N LEU A 146 -8.65 2.18 3.66
CA LEU A 146 -9.49 1.46 2.69
C LEU A 146 -8.71 0.43 1.88
N PHE A 147 -7.41 0.65 1.63
CA PHE A 147 -6.55 -0.38 1.07
C PHE A 147 -6.52 -1.61 1.98
N PHE A 148 -6.32 -1.43 3.27
CA PHE A 148 -6.33 -2.53 4.23
C PHE A 148 -7.69 -3.21 4.33
N ILE A 149 -8.79 -2.46 4.42
CA ILE A 149 -10.12 -3.02 4.60
C ILE A 149 -10.62 -3.73 3.32
N ALA A 150 -10.42 -3.11 2.16
CA ALA A 150 -11.01 -3.58 0.91
C ALA A 150 -10.13 -4.57 0.15
N LEU A 151 -8.80 -4.43 0.25
CA LEU A 151 -7.87 -5.23 -0.54
C LEU A 151 -7.34 -6.46 0.18
N PHE A 152 -7.03 -6.38 1.45
CA PHE A 152 -6.41 -7.49 2.16
C PHE A 152 -7.17 -8.81 2.01
N PRO A 153 -8.51 -8.84 2.14
CA PRO A 153 -9.26 -10.09 1.94
C PRO A 153 -9.13 -10.67 0.54
N GLY A 154 -8.96 -9.81 -0.48
CA GLY A 154 -8.75 -10.24 -1.87
C GLY A 154 -7.37 -10.83 -2.16
N PHE A 155 -6.44 -10.77 -1.20
CA PHE A 155 -5.08 -11.30 -1.33
C PHE A 155 -4.81 -12.49 -0.41
N ILE A 156 -5.85 -13.21 0.02
CA ILE A 156 -5.67 -14.51 0.66
C ILE A 156 -4.99 -15.43 -0.35
N PHE A 157 -3.80 -15.95 0.04
CA PHE A 157 -2.91 -16.64 -0.88
C PHE A 157 -2.74 -18.12 -0.56
N HIS A 158 -3.45 -18.66 0.45
CA HIS A 158 -3.35 -20.07 0.83
C HIS A 158 -4.63 -20.56 1.49
N ASP A 159 -5.25 -21.64 0.94
CA ASP A 159 -6.54 -22.15 1.41
C ASP A 159 -6.48 -22.81 2.81
N ASN A 160 -5.33 -23.36 3.18
CA ASN A 160 -5.15 -24.11 4.43
C ASN A 160 -4.47 -23.30 5.54
N LEU A 161 -4.10 -22.05 5.28
CA LEU A 161 -3.47 -21.18 6.28
C LEU A 161 -4.51 -20.22 6.85
N ASP A 162 -4.53 -20.09 8.17
CA ASP A 162 -5.48 -19.18 8.82
C ASP A 162 -5.39 -17.76 8.25
N PRO A 163 -6.53 -17.10 7.95
CA PRO A 163 -6.56 -15.76 7.41
C PRO A 163 -5.78 -14.74 8.25
N GLU A 164 -5.78 -14.89 9.58
CA GLU A 164 -5.02 -14.06 10.52
C GLU A 164 -3.52 -14.06 10.20
N ILE A 165 -2.97 -15.26 9.97
CA ILE A 165 -1.55 -15.43 9.67
C ILE A 165 -1.25 -14.82 8.29
N GLN A 166 -2.13 -15.02 7.31
CA GLN A 166 -1.98 -14.46 5.98
C GLN A 166 -2.01 -12.93 6.02
N PHE A 167 -2.95 -12.33 6.73
CA PHE A 167 -3.03 -10.87 6.91
C PHE A 167 -1.79 -10.32 7.64
N LEU A 168 -1.28 -11.03 8.64
CA LEU A 168 -0.04 -10.64 9.31
C LEU A 168 1.15 -10.63 8.34
N ILE A 169 1.29 -11.68 7.52
CA ILE A 169 2.35 -11.79 6.51
C ILE A 169 2.24 -10.65 5.50
N LEU A 170 1.06 -10.41 4.94
CA LEU A 170 0.82 -9.32 3.98
C LEU A 170 1.13 -7.96 4.60
N GLY A 171 0.70 -7.72 5.85
CA GLY A 171 0.97 -6.50 6.58
C GLY A 171 2.46 -6.26 6.82
N LEU A 172 3.22 -7.31 7.17
CA LEU A 172 4.67 -7.24 7.34
C LEU A 172 5.39 -6.98 6.01
N ILE A 173 4.97 -7.61 4.92
CA ILE A 173 5.49 -7.35 3.56
C ILE A 173 5.26 -5.87 3.22
N PHE A 174 4.04 -5.37 3.42
CA PHE A 174 3.72 -3.97 3.15
C PHE A 174 4.54 -3.02 4.01
N TRP A 175 4.66 -3.31 5.31
CA TRP A 175 5.46 -2.52 6.24
C TRP A 175 6.94 -2.44 5.82
N LEU A 176 7.56 -3.57 5.46
CA LEU A 176 8.95 -3.63 5.04
C LEU A 176 9.20 -2.80 3.78
N GLN A 177 8.39 -3.00 2.74
CA GLN A 177 8.54 -2.25 1.48
C GLN A 177 8.26 -0.76 1.64
N ALA A 178 7.25 -0.38 2.44
CA ALA A 178 6.95 1.02 2.71
C ALA A 178 8.09 1.71 3.45
N ASN A 179 8.73 1.03 4.43
CA ASN A 179 9.94 1.54 5.09
C ASN A 179 11.07 1.80 4.09
N MET A 180 11.34 0.84 3.19
CA MET A 180 12.39 1.01 2.17
C MET A 180 12.11 2.23 1.28
N ILE A 181 10.86 2.40 0.84
CA ILE A 181 10.46 3.52 -0.02
C ILE A 181 10.57 4.85 0.73
N PHE A 182 9.93 5.00 1.88
CA PHE A 182 9.89 6.26 2.60
C PHE A 182 11.26 6.69 3.12
N ILE A 183 12.09 5.75 3.60
CA ILE A 183 13.47 6.03 3.99
C ILE A 183 14.30 6.41 2.76
N GLY A 184 14.15 5.69 1.65
CA GLY A 184 14.78 6.04 0.38
C GLY A 184 14.40 7.44 -0.07
N VAL A 185 13.12 7.77 -0.08
CA VAL A 185 12.62 9.13 -0.40
C VAL A 185 13.21 10.17 0.55
N SER A 186 13.29 9.89 1.87
CA SER A 186 13.88 10.80 2.86
C SER A 186 15.35 11.11 2.58
N ILE A 187 16.11 10.13 2.08
CA ILE A 187 17.55 10.28 1.78
C ILE A 187 17.77 11.00 0.44
N PHE A 188 16.98 10.62 -0.58
CA PHE A 188 17.16 11.09 -1.95
C PHE A 188 16.25 12.25 -2.33
N SER A 189 15.52 12.83 -1.38
CA SER A 189 14.53 13.89 -1.62
C SER A 189 15.08 15.06 -2.42
N ASN A 190 16.33 15.51 -2.17
CA ASN A 190 16.95 16.60 -2.92
C ASN A 190 17.03 16.30 -4.43
N LYS A 191 17.42 15.06 -4.80
CA LYS A 191 17.44 14.64 -6.20
C LYS A 191 16.02 14.55 -6.77
N ILE A 192 15.10 13.98 -6.00
CA ILE A 192 13.69 13.80 -6.39
C ILE A 192 13.04 15.16 -6.64
N ASN A 193 13.27 16.15 -5.77
CA ASN A 193 12.70 17.48 -5.96
C ASN A 193 13.23 18.17 -7.21
N ASN A 194 14.54 18.16 -7.43
CA ASN A 194 15.12 18.77 -8.62
C ASN A 194 14.58 18.13 -9.91
N MET A 195 14.32 16.81 -9.89
CA MET A 195 13.70 16.12 -11.01
C MET A 195 12.22 16.47 -11.19
N ILE A 196 11.46 16.65 -10.10
CA ILE A 196 10.02 16.92 -10.16
C ILE A 196 9.72 18.40 -10.34
N SER A 197 10.52 19.32 -9.77
CA SER A 197 10.22 20.75 -9.80
C SER A 197 10.43 21.39 -11.16
N ASP A 198 11.34 20.86 -11.96
CA ASP A 198 11.72 21.46 -13.24
C ASP A 198 11.05 20.83 -14.46
N ASP A 199 10.40 19.66 -14.32
CA ASP A 199 9.85 18.92 -15.44
C ASP A 199 8.35 18.68 -15.31
N ASN A 200 7.56 19.45 -16.05
CA ASN A 200 6.10 19.26 -16.16
C ASN A 200 5.73 17.87 -16.73
N PHE A 201 6.65 17.22 -17.46
CA PHE A 201 6.45 15.89 -18.00
C PHE A 201 6.45 14.84 -16.87
N LEU A 202 7.44 14.87 -15.97
CA LEU A 202 7.53 13.93 -14.84
C LEU A 202 6.32 14.06 -13.90
N ILE A 203 5.85 15.29 -13.67
CA ILE A 203 4.63 15.54 -12.89
C ILE A 203 3.40 14.90 -13.57
N ARG A 204 3.26 15.06 -14.90
CA ARG A 204 2.15 14.44 -15.64
C ARG A 204 2.22 12.92 -15.60
N VAL A 205 3.40 12.35 -15.80
CA VAL A 205 3.63 10.90 -15.75
C VAL A 205 3.25 10.36 -14.38
N SER A 206 3.62 11.03 -13.28
CA SER A 206 3.25 10.59 -11.92
C SER A 206 1.75 10.53 -11.71
N TYR A 207 0.97 11.51 -12.19
CA TYR A 207 -0.50 11.49 -12.11
C TYR A 207 -1.11 10.35 -12.96
N VAL A 208 -0.57 10.10 -14.16
CA VAL A 208 -1.04 8.99 -14.99
C VAL A 208 -0.80 7.67 -14.32
N ILE A 209 0.40 7.45 -13.78
CA ILE A 209 0.73 6.24 -13.03
C ILE A 209 -0.23 6.06 -11.84
N GLU A 210 -0.48 7.13 -11.08
CA GLU A 210 -1.38 7.09 -9.92
C GLU A 210 -2.81 6.69 -10.32
N ILE A 211 -3.36 7.26 -11.39
CA ILE A 211 -4.67 6.92 -11.91
C ILE A 211 -4.72 5.46 -12.37
N CYS A 212 -3.71 5.02 -13.14
CA CYS A 212 -3.62 3.63 -13.61
C CYS A 212 -3.57 2.64 -12.46
N VAL A 213 -2.82 2.96 -11.39
CA VAL A 213 -2.74 2.15 -10.17
C VAL A 213 -4.10 2.04 -9.48
N TYR A 214 -4.80 3.14 -9.28
CA TYR A 214 -6.11 3.10 -8.63
C TYR A 214 -7.14 2.33 -9.45
N ILE A 215 -7.14 2.48 -10.77
CA ILE A 215 -8.01 1.71 -11.65
C ILE A 215 -7.64 0.22 -11.60
N PHE A 216 -6.35 -0.11 -11.65
CA PHE A 216 -5.88 -1.50 -11.54
C PHE A 216 -6.34 -2.13 -10.22
N ILE A 217 -6.16 -1.43 -9.10
CA ILE A 217 -6.59 -1.89 -7.77
C ILE A 217 -8.12 -2.09 -7.74
N ALA A 218 -8.90 -1.14 -8.28
CA ALA A 218 -10.36 -1.24 -8.32
C ALA A 218 -10.85 -2.47 -9.13
N ILE A 219 -10.22 -2.75 -10.26
CA ILE A 219 -10.53 -3.93 -11.08
C ILE A 219 -10.11 -5.22 -10.36
N TRP A 220 -8.94 -5.24 -9.73
CA TRP A 220 -8.43 -6.41 -9.01
C TRP A 220 -9.33 -6.80 -7.84
N ILE A 221 -9.82 -5.83 -7.07
CA ILE A 221 -10.72 -6.09 -5.94
C ILE A 221 -12.01 -6.79 -6.39
N LEU A 222 -12.54 -6.46 -7.57
CA LEU A 222 -13.81 -7.00 -8.06
C LEU A 222 -13.66 -8.38 -8.73
N LYS A 223 -12.45 -8.84 -8.96
CA LYS A 223 -12.15 -10.17 -9.48
C LYS A 223 -12.20 -11.22 -8.38
#